data_e5b63b99881d95adb224af28fcf4323d
#
_entry.id   e5b63b99881d95adb224af28fcf4323d
#
_cell.length_a   1.000
_cell.length_b   1.000
_cell.length_c   1.000
_cell.angle_alpha   90.00
_cell.angle_beta   90.00
_cell.angle_gamma   90.00
#
_symmetry.space_group_name_H-M   'P 1'
#
loop_
_entity.id
_entity.type
_entity.pdbx_description
1 polymer ?
#
loop_
_entity_poly.entity_id
_entity_poly.type
_entity_poly.pdbx_seq_one_letter_code
_entity_poly.pdbx_strand_id
1 'polypeptide(L)'
;MKEKLNKTEISWILYDVGNSAFTMLVATTIPIFFQSLASGAGITEARTSGLWASVTAISVLILAILSPILGAIADYKGMKKPIFSISLCISIIALFILSFTEHWLIFLIVFVIARLSYSACNVFYDSMITDVTTDERMDMVSSHGFAWGYIGSCVPFIAGIALIFTCPFGMSTAQATQLSFLITAIWWVGMTIPLLKNVKQTYYLERHKNTISHVFKRLKSTFQKLKSEKKILFFIIAYFCYIDGVYTIISLSTTYGGEVGIDSTAMILALLVTQIVAFPCAILSGKLAQKFGSLKLIRFFILCYIAICLFAYQLDKAWEFWLLAIAVGMCQGGIQSLSRAYYGKLIPKEEASEYFGFFDIFGKFADFFGPLIVAFCAFVFGTSTYGILALAILFLIGYLLLKKSEQTN
;
A
#
# COMPACT_ATOMS: atom_id res chain seq x y z
N MET A 1 -25.41 -10.91 -16.48
CA MET A 1 -25.56 -9.47 -16.78
C MET A 1 -24.24 -8.79 -16.44
N LYS A 2 -23.66 -7.94 -17.33
CA LYS A 2 -22.53 -7.07 -17.01
C LYS A 2 -23.08 -5.93 -16.13
N GLU A 3 -23.08 -6.10 -14.84
CA GLU A 3 -23.45 -5.01 -13.94
C GLU A 3 -22.40 -3.90 -14.05
N LYS A 4 -22.80 -2.77 -14.61
CA LYS A 4 -21.94 -1.58 -14.68
C LYS A 4 -21.65 -1.07 -13.27
N LEU A 5 -20.45 -0.53 -13.07
CA LEU A 5 -20.10 0.20 -11.84
C LEU A 5 -21.06 1.37 -11.66
N ASN A 6 -21.54 1.56 -10.44
CA ASN A 6 -22.39 2.70 -10.11
C ASN A 6 -21.52 3.95 -9.81
N LYS A 7 -22.18 5.12 -9.70
CA LYS A 7 -21.49 6.40 -9.50
C LYS A 7 -20.66 6.44 -8.21
N THR A 8 -21.15 5.82 -7.14
CA THR A 8 -20.45 5.80 -5.84
C THR A 8 -19.21 4.89 -5.90
N GLU A 9 -19.34 3.71 -6.54
CA GLU A 9 -18.23 2.79 -6.79
C GLU A 9 -17.14 3.44 -7.65
N ILE A 10 -17.51 4.11 -8.74
CA ILE A 10 -16.56 4.85 -9.60
C ILE A 10 -15.86 5.95 -8.80
N SER A 11 -16.58 6.69 -7.97
CA SER A 11 -16.02 7.78 -7.16
C SER A 11 -15.01 7.28 -6.13
N TRP A 12 -15.24 6.11 -5.56
CA TRP A 12 -14.32 5.44 -4.65
C TRP A 12 -13.08 4.94 -5.39
N ILE A 13 -13.24 4.32 -6.57
CA ILE A 13 -12.14 3.85 -7.43
C ILE A 13 -11.24 5.01 -7.86
N LEU A 14 -11.79 6.18 -8.19
CA LEU A 14 -11.01 7.35 -8.59
C LEU A 14 -10.06 7.85 -7.49
N TYR A 15 -10.41 7.67 -6.22
CA TYR A 15 -9.48 7.98 -5.14
C TYR A 15 -8.21 7.11 -5.21
N ASP A 16 -8.34 5.83 -5.52
CA ASP A 16 -7.20 4.91 -5.67
C ASP A 16 -6.27 5.35 -6.82
N VAL A 17 -6.84 5.88 -7.90
CA VAL A 17 -6.08 6.50 -9.01
C VAL A 17 -5.22 7.68 -8.53
N GLY A 18 -5.76 8.52 -7.67
CA GLY A 18 -5.04 9.68 -7.11
C GLY A 18 -3.98 9.30 -6.08
N ASN A 19 -4.38 8.49 -5.14
CA ASN A 19 -3.61 8.06 -3.98
C ASN A 19 -2.38 7.21 -4.37
N SER A 20 -2.51 6.30 -5.33
CA SER A 20 -1.41 5.44 -5.81
C SER A 20 -0.23 6.25 -6.39
N ALA A 21 -0.47 7.47 -6.86
CA ALA A 21 0.58 8.36 -7.33
C ALA A 21 1.56 8.77 -6.21
N PHE A 22 1.06 8.99 -4.99
CA PHE A 22 1.92 9.26 -3.83
C PHE A 22 2.77 8.03 -3.47
N THR A 23 2.21 6.83 -3.57
CA THR A 23 2.98 5.58 -3.36
C THR A 23 4.16 5.48 -4.32
N MET A 24 3.97 5.82 -5.60
CA MET A 24 5.05 5.84 -6.59
C MET A 24 6.15 6.85 -6.23
N LEU A 25 5.79 8.05 -5.76
CA LEU A 25 6.78 9.04 -5.29
C LEU A 25 7.58 8.52 -4.09
N VAL A 26 6.91 7.91 -3.11
CA VAL A 26 7.56 7.36 -1.90
C VAL A 26 8.51 6.22 -2.24
N ALA A 27 8.16 5.41 -3.24
CA ALA A 27 8.99 4.28 -3.65
C ALA A 27 10.21 4.69 -4.51
N THR A 28 10.18 5.88 -5.13
CA THR A 28 11.16 6.26 -6.16
C THR A 28 11.80 7.62 -5.90
N THR A 29 11.05 8.70 -6.11
CA THR A 29 11.57 10.06 -6.23
C THR A 29 11.93 10.70 -4.89
N ILE A 30 11.11 10.51 -3.86
CA ILE A 30 11.29 11.13 -2.53
C ILE A 30 12.60 10.65 -1.85
N PRO A 31 12.93 9.34 -1.81
CA PRO A 31 14.18 8.87 -1.21
C PRO A 31 15.42 9.42 -1.90
N ILE A 32 15.40 9.45 -3.26
CA ILE A 32 16.51 9.96 -4.07
C ILE A 32 16.70 11.46 -3.81
N PHE A 33 15.62 12.23 -3.76
CA PHE A 33 15.70 13.66 -3.50
C PHE A 33 16.20 13.95 -2.08
N PHE A 34 15.73 13.20 -1.08
CA PHE A 34 16.26 13.31 0.29
C PHE A 34 17.75 13.00 0.34
N GLN A 35 18.22 11.96 -0.36
CA GLN A 35 19.63 11.62 -0.44
C GLN A 35 20.45 12.79 -1.03
N SER A 36 19.96 13.44 -2.08
CA SER A 36 20.65 14.61 -2.69
C SER A 36 20.73 15.80 -1.73
N LEU A 37 19.66 16.10 -0.98
CA LEU A 37 19.65 17.16 0.03
C LEU A 37 20.61 16.88 1.19
N ALA A 38 20.64 15.65 1.67
CA ALA A 38 21.51 15.21 2.75
C ALA A 38 23.00 15.26 2.33
N SER A 39 23.31 14.78 1.12
CA SER A 39 24.67 14.87 0.54
C SER A 39 25.12 16.32 0.35
N GLY A 40 24.24 17.20 -0.13
CA GLY A 40 24.52 18.64 -0.23
C GLY A 40 24.80 19.30 1.10
N ALA A 41 24.30 18.76 2.22
CA ALA A 41 24.58 19.18 3.58
C ALA A 41 25.81 18.49 4.21
N GLY A 42 26.55 17.69 3.44
CA GLY A 42 27.77 16.99 3.93
C GLY A 42 27.48 15.74 4.77
N ILE A 43 26.27 15.21 4.73
CA ILE A 43 25.91 13.97 5.45
C ILE A 43 26.37 12.77 4.59
N THR A 44 27.07 11.83 5.23
CA THR A 44 27.55 10.62 4.55
C THR A 44 26.38 9.73 4.11
N GLU A 45 26.58 8.98 3.03
CA GLU A 45 25.55 8.08 2.46
C GLU A 45 25.04 7.05 3.48
N ALA A 46 25.93 6.45 4.25
CA ALA A 46 25.56 5.50 5.31
C ALA A 46 24.65 6.13 6.38
N ARG A 47 24.94 7.40 6.78
CA ARG A 47 24.11 8.13 7.74
C ARG A 47 22.77 8.53 7.14
N THR A 48 22.74 8.93 5.87
CA THR A 48 21.51 9.27 5.14
C THR A 48 20.57 8.07 5.05
N SER A 49 21.11 6.90 4.66
CA SER A 49 20.35 5.63 4.61
C SER A 49 19.85 5.22 6.00
N GLY A 50 20.68 5.39 7.05
CA GLY A 50 20.28 5.13 8.43
C GLY A 50 19.16 6.05 8.92
N LEU A 51 19.20 7.35 8.58
CA LEU A 51 18.12 8.29 8.89
C LEU A 51 16.82 7.92 8.18
N TRP A 52 16.88 7.58 6.89
CA TRP A 52 15.72 7.17 6.12
C TRP A 52 15.06 5.91 6.70
N ALA A 53 15.85 4.88 6.99
CA ALA A 53 15.38 3.65 7.62
C ALA A 53 14.75 3.90 9.00
N SER A 54 15.40 4.73 9.84
CA SER A 54 14.92 5.08 11.18
C SER A 54 13.57 5.79 11.13
N VAL A 55 13.44 6.79 10.26
CA VAL A 55 12.20 7.55 10.08
C VAL A 55 11.08 6.69 9.54
N THR A 56 11.38 5.79 8.62
CA THR A 56 10.42 4.83 8.10
C THR A 56 9.92 3.90 9.21
N ALA A 57 10.82 3.33 10.02
CA ALA A 57 10.47 2.47 11.15
C ALA A 57 9.64 3.21 12.22
N ILE A 58 10.04 4.42 12.59
CA ILE A 58 9.30 5.26 13.55
C ILE A 58 7.89 5.56 13.02
N SER A 59 7.76 5.87 11.72
CA SER A 59 6.45 6.11 11.09
C SER A 59 5.53 4.88 11.21
N VAL A 60 6.06 3.68 11.00
CA VAL A 60 5.29 2.42 11.14
C VAL A 60 4.81 2.23 12.59
N LEU A 61 5.68 2.49 13.58
CA LEU A 61 5.31 2.38 15.01
C LEU A 61 4.23 3.39 15.41
N ILE A 62 4.34 4.64 14.94
CA ILE A 62 3.32 5.66 15.17
C ILE A 62 1.99 5.25 14.54
N LEU A 63 2.01 4.75 13.30
CA LEU A 63 0.83 4.29 12.59
C LEU A 63 0.17 3.10 13.28
N ALA A 64 0.93 2.16 13.82
CA ALA A 64 0.41 1.02 14.55
C ALA A 64 -0.47 1.44 15.76
N ILE A 65 -0.20 2.60 16.34
CA ILE A 65 -1.00 3.16 17.44
C ILE A 65 -2.14 4.03 16.90
N LEU A 66 -1.86 4.89 15.91
CA LEU A 66 -2.82 5.87 15.42
C LEU A 66 -3.92 5.25 14.56
N SER A 67 -3.62 4.26 13.71
CA SER A 67 -4.58 3.70 12.77
C SER A 67 -5.84 3.14 13.44
N PRO A 68 -5.78 2.29 14.49
CA PRO A 68 -6.97 1.81 15.17
C PRO A 68 -7.72 2.91 15.92
N ILE A 69 -7.00 3.87 16.54
CA ILE A 69 -7.60 4.97 17.29
C ILE A 69 -8.41 5.86 16.35
N LEU A 70 -7.81 6.29 15.25
CA LEU A 70 -8.47 7.11 14.24
C LEU A 70 -9.62 6.35 13.57
N GLY A 71 -9.45 5.04 13.30
CA GLY A 71 -10.49 4.16 12.80
C GLY A 71 -11.69 4.10 13.74
N ALA A 72 -11.46 3.85 15.04
CA ALA A 72 -12.52 3.79 16.05
C ALA A 72 -13.28 5.12 16.21
N ILE A 73 -12.61 6.27 16.02
CA ILE A 73 -13.27 7.58 16.01
C ILE A 73 -14.09 7.76 14.74
N ALA A 74 -13.58 7.31 13.59
CA ALA A 74 -14.24 7.46 12.30
C ALA A 74 -15.53 6.65 12.16
N ASP A 75 -15.70 5.58 12.95
CA ASP A 75 -16.93 4.78 12.94
C ASP A 75 -18.15 5.52 13.53
N TYR A 76 -17.95 6.58 14.31
CA TYR A 76 -19.07 7.35 14.79
C TYR A 76 -19.74 8.16 13.66
N LYS A 77 -21.07 8.33 13.80
CA LYS A 77 -21.93 9.02 12.83
C LYS A 77 -21.34 10.34 12.34
N GLY A 78 -21.12 10.42 11.03
CA GLY A 78 -20.63 11.63 10.37
C GLY A 78 -19.17 11.99 10.67
N MET A 79 -18.35 11.08 11.23
CA MET A 79 -16.94 11.36 11.54
C MET A 79 -15.98 10.85 10.46
N LYS A 80 -16.29 9.76 9.76
CA LYS A 80 -15.40 9.13 8.78
C LYS A 80 -14.90 10.13 7.71
N LYS A 81 -15.80 10.83 7.07
CA LYS A 81 -15.47 11.76 5.99
C LYS A 81 -14.72 13.03 6.44
N PRO A 82 -15.09 13.71 7.55
CA PRO A 82 -14.31 14.83 8.08
C PRO A 82 -12.88 14.43 8.45
N ILE A 83 -12.68 13.30 9.14
CA ILE A 83 -11.32 12.85 9.55
C ILE A 83 -10.50 12.50 8.30
N PHE A 84 -11.09 11.80 7.33
CA PHE A 84 -10.47 11.56 6.02
C PHE A 84 -10.07 12.87 5.33
N SER A 85 -10.95 13.86 5.28
CA SER A 85 -10.68 15.15 4.64
C SER A 85 -9.57 15.93 5.34
N ILE A 86 -9.52 15.91 6.68
CA ILE A 86 -8.43 16.52 7.46
C ILE A 86 -7.10 15.83 7.15
N SER A 87 -7.07 14.50 7.18
CA SER A 87 -5.86 13.73 6.85
C SER A 87 -5.39 14.01 5.42
N LEU A 88 -6.30 14.08 4.46
CA LEU A 88 -5.99 14.45 3.08
C LEU A 88 -5.38 15.85 3.00
N CYS A 89 -6.01 16.85 3.63
CA CYS A 89 -5.50 18.22 3.64
C CYS A 89 -4.08 18.29 4.22
N ILE A 90 -3.82 17.59 5.32
CA ILE A 90 -2.47 17.53 5.92
C ILE A 90 -1.48 16.91 4.94
N SER A 91 -1.83 15.80 4.25
CA SER A 91 -0.97 15.16 3.27
C SER A 91 -0.64 16.08 2.08
N ILE A 92 -1.65 16.78 1.56
CA ILE A 92 -1.48 17.68 0.42
C ILE A 92 -0.66 18.92 0.81
N ILE A 93 -0.90 19.50 1.99
CA ILE A 93 -0.09 20.61 2.51
C ILE A 93 1.35 20.17 2.73
N ALA A 94 1.56 18.96 3.25
CA ALA A 94 2.90 18.42 3.42
C ALA A 94 3.61 18.22 2.08
N LEU A 95 2.95 17.66 1.05
CA LEU A 95 3.50 17.55 -0.30
C LEU A 95 3.84 18.92 -0.90
N PHE A 96 2.97 19.91 -0.68
CA PHE A 96 3.22 21.28 -1.11
C PHE A 96 4.47 21.84 -0.44
N ILE A 97 4.63 21.67 0.88
CA ILE A 97 5.83 22.11 1.61
C ILE A 97 7.08 21.38 1.10
N LEU A 98 7.02 20.06 0.86
CA LEU A 98 8.13 19.28 0.28
C LEU A 98 8.57 19.83 -1.08
N SER A 99 7.63 20.38 -1.88
CA SER A 99 7.93 20.97 -3.20
C SER A 99 8.76 22.25 -3.14
N PHE A 100 8.96 22.84 -1.96
CA PHE A 100 9.74 24.07 -1.75
C PHE A 100 10.83 23.92 -0.70
N THR A 101 11.01 22.71 -0.14
CA THR A 101 11.96 22.47 0.95
C THR A 101 13.32 22.06 0.40
N GLU A 102 14.35 22.83 0.75
CA GLU A 102 15.75 22.56 0.40
C GLU A 102 16.59 22.07 1.60
N HIS A 103 16.06 22.17 2.82
CA HIS A 103 16.74 21.72 4.03
C HIS A 103 16.40 20.27 4.36
N TRP A 104 17.39 19.38 4.36
CA TRP A 104 17.23 17.94 4.53
C TRP A 104 16.42 17.51 5.78
N LEU A 105 16.62 18.18 6.94
CA LEU A 105 15.92 17.84 8.18
C LEU A 105 14.44 18.22 8.12
N ILE A 106 14.13 19.43 7.61
CA ILE A 106 12.76 19.89 7.42
C ILE A 106 12.04 18.97 6.43
N PHE A 107 12.71 18.60 5.33
CA PHE A 107 12.20 17.65 4.36
C PHE A 107 11.82 16.33 5.02
N LEU A 108 12.69 15.77 5.84
CA LEU A 108 12.46 14.50 6.52
C LEU A 108 11.28 14.56 7.50
N ILE A 109 11.17 15.64 8.30
CA ILE A 109 10.04 15.83 9.22
C ILE A 109 8.72 15.97 8.48
N VAL A 110 8.68 16.79 7.43
CA VAL A 110 7.48 16.99 6.61
C VAL A 110 7.08 15.71 5.87
N PHE A 111 8.07 14.93 5.41
CA PHE A 111 7.82 13.61 4.82
C PHE A 111 7.14 12.65 5.80
N VAL A 112 7.58 12.62 7.08
CA VAL A 112 6.89 11.81 8.11
C VAL A 112 5.43 12.21 8.23
N ILE A 113 5.15 13.52 8.32
CA ILE A 113 3.78 14.03 8.41
C ILE A 113 2.96 13.61 7.19
N ALA A 114 3.51 13.75 5.97
CA ALA A 114 2.87 13.33 4.74
C ALA A 114 2.54 11.82 4.76
N ARG A 115 3.52 10.99 5.16
CA ARG A 115 3.37 9.53 5.23
C ARG A 115 2.33 9.08 6.26
N LEU A 116 2.34 9.68 7.46
CA LEU A 116 1.36 9.38 8.51
C LEU A 116 -0.07 9.74 8.07
N SER A 117 -0.24 10.93 7.49
CA SER A 117 -1.54 11.41 7.03
C SER A 117 -2.05 10.62 5.82
N TYR A 118 -1.16 10.25 4.89
CA TYR A 118 -1.46 9.35 3.77
C TYR A 118 -1.97 7.98 4.25
N SER A 119 -1.28 7.38 5.22
CA SER A 119 -1.71 6.10 5.77
C SER A 119 -3.05 6.19 6.48
N ALA A 120 -3.31 7.27 7.23
CA ALA A 120 -4.62 7.52 7.83
C ALA A 120 -5.73 7.61 6.76
N CYS A 121 -5.47 8.30 5.63
CA CYS A 121 -6.40 8.33 4.51
C CYS A 121 -6.73 6.92 4.00
N ASN A 122 -5.75 6.03 3.90
CA ASN A 122 -5.96 4.67 3.41
C ASN A 122 -6.85 3.84 4.33
N VAL A 123 -6.69 3.95 5.65
CA VAL A 123 -7.57 3.28 6.62
C VAL A 123 -9.04 3.66 6.39
N PHE A 124 -9.31 4.96 6.23
CA PHE A 124 -10.68 5.43 5.99
C PHE A 124 -11.18 5.03 4.61
N TYR A 125 -10.35 5.18 3.59
CA TYR A 125 -10.66 4.80 2.22
C TYR A 125 -11.01 3.31 2.11
N ASP A 126 -10.18 2.43 2.68
CA ASP A 126 -10.41 0.99 2.66
C ASP A 126 -11.70 0.63 3.42
N SER A 127 -11.95 1.28 4.57
CA SER A 127 -13.18 1.05 5.33
C SER A 127 -14.44 1.54 4.62
N MET A 128 -14.34 2.55 3.74
CA MET A 128 -15.47 3.05 2.94
C MET A 128 -15.97 2.02 1.93
N ILE A 129 -15.24 0.95 1.64
CA ILE A 129 -15.70 -0.10 0.73
C ILE A 129 -17.02 -0.71 1.22
N THR A 130 -17.23 -0.81 2.53
CA THR A 130 -18.49 -1.28 3.13
C THR A 130 -19.65 -0.31 2.93
N ASP A 131 -19.37 1.00 2.81
CA ASP A 131 -20.36 2.04 2.56
C ASP A 131 -20.71 2.19 1.07
N VAL A 132 -19.79 1.77 0.19
CA VAL A 132 -19.82 2.04 -1.26
C VAL A 132 -20.51 0.94 -2.04
N THR A 133 -20.38 -0.33 -1.61
CA THR A 133 -20.84 -1.49 -2.36
C THR A 133 -21.34 -2.61 -1.45
N THR A 134 -21.99 -3.62 -2.05
CA THR A 134 -22.46 -4.83 -1.35
C THR A 134 -21.40 -5.91 -1.30
N ASP A 135 -21.57 -6.90 -0.43
CA ASP A 135 -20.62 -8.01 -0.26
C ASP A 135 -20.41 -8.81 -1.56
N GLU A 136 -21.46 -8.97 -2.38
CA GLU A 136 -21.40 -9.71 -3.65
C GLU A 136 -20.56 -8.97 -4.70
N ARG A 137 -20.50 -7.65 -4.62
CA ARG A 137 -19.76 -6.79 -5.57
C ARG A 137 -18.38 -6.36 -5.06
N MET A 138 -18.10 -6.58 -3.79
CA MET A 138 -16.91 -6.03 -3.11
C MET A 138 -15.60 -6.49 -3.75
N ASP A 139 -15.50 -7.75 -4.20
CA ASP A 139 -14.31 -8.25 -4.92
C ASP A 139 -14.09 -7.50 -6.22
N MET A 140 -15.16 -7.27 -6.99
CA MET A 140 -15.09 -6.55 -8.25
C MET A 140 -14.69 -5.08 -8.03
N VAL A 141 -15.34 -4.40 -7.10
CA VAL A 141 -15.09 -2.97 -6.83
C VAL A 141 -13.68 -2.77 -6.29
N SER A 142 -13.23 -3.60 -5.33
CA SER A 142 -11.87 -3.56 -4.81
C SER A 142 -10.83 -3.80 -5.91
N SER A 143 -11.06 -4.79 -6.79
CA SER A 143 -10.16 -5.11 -7.89
C SER A 143 -10.07 -3.98 -8.93
N HIS A 144 -11.18 -3.31 -9.20
CA HIS A 144 -11.17 -2.10 -10.04
C HIS A 144 -10.41 -0.95 -9.39
N GLY A 145 -10.51 -0.75 -8.05
CA GLY A 145 -9.72 0.24 -7.32
C GLY A 145 -8.23 0.06 -7.57
N PHE A 146 -7.70 -1.12 -7.24
CA PHE A 146 -6.29 -1.44 -7.47
C PHE A 146 -5.89 -1.33 -8.96
N ALA A 147 -6.70 -1.89 -9.87
CA ALA A 147 -6.41 -1.83 -11.30
C ALA A 147 -6.24 -0.39 -11.79
N TRP A 148 -7.23 0.45 -11.56
CA TRP A 148 -7.19 1.85 -11.97
C TRP A 148 -6.13 2.66 -11.21
N GLY A 149 -5.81 2.28 -9.96
CA GLY A 149 -4.70 2.83 -9.19
C GLY A 149 -3.35 2.59 -9.88
N TYR A 150 -3.08 1.36 -10.34
CA TYR A 150 -1.85 1.02 -11.04
C TYR A 150 -1.64 1.84 -12.29
N ILE A 151 -2.60 1.87 -13.20
CA ILE A 151 -2.44 2.61 -14.46
C ILE A 151 -2.52 4.12 -14.25
N GLY A 152 -3.37 4.57 -13.32
CA GLY A 152 -3.57 5.99 -13.04
C GLY A 152 -2.37 6.64 -12.37
N SER A 153 -1.63 5.93 -11.54
CA SER A 153 -0.39 6.42 -10.93
C SER A 153 0.74 6.62 -11.94
N CYS A 154 0.72 5.88 -13.05
CA CYS A 154 1.72 6.04 -14.11
C CYS A 154 1.65 7.44 -14.74
N VAL A 155 0.49 8.08 -14.80
CA VAL A 155 0.33 9.40 -15.47
C VAL A 155 1.17 10.48 -14.80
N PRO A 156 0.99 10.83 -13.52
CA PRO A 156 1.83 11.83 -12.87
C PRO A 156 3.27 11.36 -12.68
N PHE A 157 3.53 10.06 -12.56
CA PHE A 157 4.86 9.50 -12.45
C PHE A 157 5.65 9.72 -13.74
N ILE A 158 5.12 9.36 -14.92
CA ILE A 158 5.77 9.58 -16.21
C ILE A 158 5.98 11.07 -16.45
N ALA A 159 5.01 11.92 -16.14
CA ALA A 159 5.17 13.37 -16.26
C ALA A 159 6.32 13.88 -15.37
N GLY A 160 6.41 13.41 -14.12
CA GLY A 160 7.49 13.76 -13.19
C GLY A 160 8.87 13.30 -13.68
N ILE A 161 8.97 12.05 -14.11
CA ILE A 161 10.23 11.49 -14.67
C ILE A 161 10.66 12.24 -15.94
N ALA A 162 9.71 12.55 -16.85
CA ALA A 162 10.01 13.34 -18.05
C ALA A 162 10.57 14.72 -17.69
N LEU A 163 9.99 15.40 -16.69
CA LEU A 163 10.51 16.69 -16.20
C LEU A 163 11.93 16.55 -15.65
N ILE A 164 12.21 15.52 -14.85
CA ILE A 164 13.52 15.29 -14.23
C ILE A 164 14.60 15.01 -15.27
N PHE A 165 14.28 14.24 -16.32
CA PHE A 165 15.25 13.93 -17.36
C PHE A 165 15.45 15.06 -18.37
N THR A 166 14.41 15.84 -18.68
CA THR A 166 14.50 16.89 -19.71
C THR A 166 14.89 18.25 -19.15
N CYS A 167 14.68 18.51 -17.85
CA CYS A 167 14.90 19.81 -17.20
C CYS A 167 14.45 20.99 -18.07
N PRO A 168 13.19 21.06 -18.54
CA PRO A 168 12.74 22.05 -19.50
C PRO A 168 12.85 23.46 -18.92
N PHE A 169 12.92 24.48 -19.77
CA PHE A 169 13.00 25.90 -19.41
C PHE A 169 14.21 26.28 -18.52
N GLY A 170 15.29 25.48 -18.53
CA GLY A 170 16.49 25.74 -17.74
C GLY A 170 16.34 25.42 -16.24
N MET A 171 15.32 24.65 -15.85
CA MET A 171 15.16 24.17 -14.48
C MET A 171 16.32 23.26 -14.08
N SER A 172 16.69 23.32 -12.79
CA SER A 172 17.59 22.31 -12.21
C SER A 172 16.84 20.99 -11.98
N THR A 173 17.57 19.88 -11.89
CA THR A 173 17.00 18.57 -11.52
C THR A 173 16.24 18.63 -10.21
N ALA A 174 16.71 19.42 -9.23
CA ALA A 174 16.02 19.64 -7.96
C ALA A 174 14.65 20.30 -8.17
N GLN A 175 14.58 21.38 -8.96
CA GLN A 175 13.33 22.07 -9.27
C GLN A 175 12.36 21.18 -10.05
N ALA A 176 12.86 20.39 -11.01
CA ALA A 176 12.04 19.43 -11.74
C ALA A 176 11.46 18.35 -10.81
N THR A 177 12.25 17.87 -9.85
CA THR A 177 11.82 16.91 -8.83
C THR A 177 10.76 17.52 -7.92
N GLN A 178 10.96 18.73 -7.44
CA GLN A 178 10.00 19.48 -6.62
C GLN A 178 8.68 19.70 -7.35
N LEU A 179 8.73 20.02 -8.64
CA LEU A 179 7.55 20.17 -9.48
C LEU A 179 6.78 18.84 -9.63
N SER A 180 7.48 17.69 -9.68
CA SER A 180 6.82 16.37 -9.70
C SER A 180 5.98 16.10 -8.45
N PHE A 181 6.41 16.57 -7.27
CA PHE A 181 5.61 16.47 -6.04
C PHE A 181 4.34 17.30 -6.15
N LEU A 182 4.41 18.51 -6.70
CA LEU A 182 3.26 19.38 -6.89
C LEU A 182 2.25 18.79 -7.90
N ILE A 183 2.73 18.24 -9.01
CA ILE A 183 1.89 17.53 -9.99
C ILE A 183 1.14 16.39 -9.32
N THR A 184 1.82 15.59 -8.50
CA THR A 184 1.19 14.49 -7.77
C THR A 184 0.16 14.98 -6.75
N ALA A 185 0.44 16.07 -6.04
CA ALA A 185 -0.52 16.67 -5.11
C ALA A 185 -1.81 17.12 -5.83
N ILE A 186 -1.68 17.82 -6.97
CA ILE A 186 -2.81 18.27 -7.79
C ILE A 186 -3.61 17.07 -8.32
N TRP A 187 -2.91 16.05 -8.83
CA TRP A 187 -3.51 14.81 -9.32
C TRP A 187 -4.33 14.13 -8.23
N TRP A 188 -3.75 13.95 -7.05
CA TRP A 188 -4.43 13.30 -5.92
C TRP A 188 -5.67 14.06 -5.47
N VAL A 189 -5.58 15.38 -5.32
CA VAL A 189 -6.75 16.23 -4.99
C VAL A 189 -7.83 16.08 -6.06
N GLY A 190 -7.48 16.22 -7.33
CA GLY A 190 -8.43 16.15 -8.45
C GLY A 190 -9.21 14.83 -8.47
N MET A 191 -8.50 13.71 -8.28
CA MET A 191 -9.09 12.38 -8.27
C MET A 191 -9.88 12.07 -6.98
N THR A 192 -9.66 12.83 -5.90
CA THR A 192 -10.39 12.66 -4.64
C THR A 192 -11.73 13.40 -4.61
N ILE A 193 -11.90 14.47 -5.40
CA ILE A 193 -13.14 15.27 -5.42
C ILE A 193 -14.40 14.42 -5.61
N PRO A 194 -14.47 13.44 -6.54
CA PRO A 194 -15.65 12.59 -6.71
C PRO A 194 -16.00 11.80 -5.46
N LEU A 195 -15.01 11.25 -4.74
CA LEU A 195 -15.23 10.54 -3.47
C LEU A 195 -15.85 11.47 -2.43
N LEU A 196 -15.30 12.66 -2.25
CA LEU A 196 -15.81 13.64 -1.30
C LEU A 196 -17.26 14.08 -1.61
N LYS A 197 -17.65 14.12 -2.90
CA LYS A 197 -19.01 14.50 -3.32
C LYS A 197 -20.01 13.36 -3.20
N ASN A 198 -19.66 12.15 -3.60
CA ASN A 198 -20.61 11.09 -3.86
C ASN A 198 -20.64 9.96 -2.80
N VAL A 199 -19.53 9.73 -2.05
CA VAL A 199 -19.49 8.70 -1.02
C VAL A 199 -20.04 9.26 0.29
N LYS A 200 -20.93 8.51 0.95
CA LYS A 200 -21.52 8.86 2.25
C LYS A 200 -21.28 7.70 3.23
N GLN A 201 -21.11 8.02 4.49
CA GLN A 201 -21.05 7.02 5.55
C GLN A 201 -22.45 6.42 5.73
N THR A 202 -22.60 5.14 5.42
CA THR A 202 -23.87 4.40 5.50
C THR A 202 -23.96 3.68 6.84
N TYR A 203 -22.87 3.05 7.25
CA TYR A 203 -22.76 2.29 8.48
C TYR A 203 -21.98 3.09 9.53
N TYR A 204 -22.53 3.20 10.73
CA TYR A 204 -21.94 4.01 11.80
C TYR A 204 -22.46 3.59 13.20
N LEU A 205 -21.73 4.00 14.20
CA LEU A 205 -22.14 3.94 15.60
C LEU A 205 -22.67 5.30 16.05
N GLU A 206 -23.68 5.29 16.92
CA GLU A 206 -24.19 6.53 17.52
C GLU A 206 -23.17 7.14 18.48
N ARG A 207 -23.10 8.48 18.53
CA ARG A 207 -22.14 9.20 19.38
C ARG A 207 -22.49 9.08 20.86
N HIS A 208 -21.48 8.88 21.70
CA HIS A 208 -21.60 8.91 23.15
C HIS A 208 -21.00 10.18 23.77
N LYS A 209 -21.51 10.64 24.92
CA LYS A 209 -21.05 11.86 25.61
C LYS A 209 -19.54 11.82 25.96
N ASN A 210 -18.95 10.64 26.24
CA ASN A 210 -17.54 10.43 26.57
C ASN A 210 -16.81 9.64 25.48
N THR A 211 -16.76 10.17 24.26
CA THR A 211 -16.25 9.49 23.07
C THR A 211 -14.83 8.92 23.24
N ILE A 212 -13.88 9.69 23.79
CA ILE A 212 -12.47 9.26 23.90
C ILE A 212 -12.31 8.06 24.85
N SER A 213 -12.86 8.11 26.06
CA SER A 213 -12.80 6.97 26.99
C SER A 213 -13.49 5.73 26.43
N HIS A 214 -14.57 5.93 25.66
CA HIS A 214 -15.31 4.85 25.02
C HIS A 214 -14.49 4.22 23.86
N VAL A 215 -13.72 5.01 23.11
CA VAL A 215 -12.82 4.52 22.06
C VAL A 215 -11.79 3.52 22.61
N PHE A 216 -11.11 3.85 23.70
CA PHE A 216 -10.12 2.93 24.29
C PHE A 216 -10.75 1.63 24.83
N LYS A 217 -11.94 1.71 25.42
CA LYS A 217 -12.69 0.51 25.84
C LYS A 217 -13.09 -0.36 24.64
N ARG A 218 -13.52 0.28 23.55
CA ARG A 218 -13.85 -0.42 22.30
C ARG A 218 -12.63 -1.09 21.69
N LEU A 219 -11.51 -0.40 21.53
CA LEU A 219 -10.27 -0.97 21.02
C LEU A 219 -9.85 -2.24 21.77
N LYS A 220 -9.95 -2.21 23.12
CA LYS A 220 -9.70 -3.39 23.94
C LYS A 220 -10.70 -4.51 23.65
N SER A 221 -11.98 -4.18 23.54
CA SER A 221 -13.05 -5.14 23.21
C SER A 221 -12.86 -5.73 21.81
N THR A 222 -12.56 -4.89 20.82
CA THR A 222 -12.33 -5.32 19.43
C THR A 222 -11.10 -6.21 19.33
N PHE A 223 -10.03 -5.89 20.04
CA PHE A 223 -8.86 -6.77 20.11
C PHE A 223 -9.19 -8.13 20.74
N GLN A 224 -10.04 -8.17 21.78
CA GLN A 224 -10.52 -9.41 22.37
C GLN A 224 -11.43 -10.20 21.42
N LYS A 225 -12.34 -9.51 20.70
CA LYS A 225 -13.19 -10.11 19.65
C LYS A 225 -12.32 -10.72 18.54
N LEU A 226 -11.36 -9.97 18.00
CA LEU A 226 -10.42 -10.45 16.98
C LEU A 226 -9.69 -11.72 17.44
N LYS A 227 -9.29 -11.79 18.71
CA LYS A 227 -8.64 -12.97 19.28
C LYS A 227 -9.61 -14.15 19.46
N SER A 228 -10.88 -13.91 19.76
CA SER A 228 -11.88 -14.97 19.95
C SER A 228 -12.47 -15.48 18.63
N GLU A 229 -12.60 -14.63 17.63
CA GLU A 229 -13.09 -14.98 16.29
C GLU A 229 -11.97 -15.61 15.46
N LYS A 230 -11.77 -16.90 15.63
CA LYS A 230 -10.64 -17.64 15.03
C LYS A 230 -10.54 -17.46 13.52
N LYS A 231 -11.67 -17.32 12.82
CA LYS A 231 -11.69 -17.12 11.36
C LYS A 231 -11.01 -15.82 10.97
N ILE A 232 -11.37 -14.70 11.61
CA ILE A 232 -10.76 -13.39 11.36
C ILE A 232 -9.30 -13.39 11.82
N LEU A 233 -9.01 -13.97 12.98
CA LEU A 233 -7.65 -14.05 13.52
C LEU A 233 -6.71 -14.80 12.56
N PHE A 234 -7.09 -15.99 12.10
CA PHE A 234 -6.26 -16.76 11.16
C PHE A 234 -6.13 -16.06 9.82
N PHE A 235 -7.16 -15.35 9.35
CA PHE A 235 -7.07 -14.56 8.12
C PHE A 235 -6.08 -13.41 8.27
N ILE A 236 -6.14 -12.62 9.36
CA ILE A 236 -5.23 -11.48 9.58
C ILE A 236 -3.77 -11.95 9.71
N ILE A 237 -3.52 -13.05 10.44
CA ILE A 237 -2.15 -13.58 10.58
C ILE A 237 -1.66 -14.16 9.24
N ALA A 238 -2.54 -14.84 8.48
CA ALA A 238 -2.20 -15.29 7.14
C ALA A 238 -1.88 -14.08 6.23
N TYR A 239 -2.75 -13.05 6.26
CA TYR A 239 -2.55 -11.80 5.52
C TYR A 239 -1.18 -11.18 5.83
N PHE A 240 -0.84 -11.02 7.12
CA PHE A 240 0.46 -10.53 7.52
C PHE A 240 1.60 -11.31 6.86
N CYS A 241 1.58 -12.65 6.95
CA CYS A 241 2.65 -13.48 6.40
C CYS A 241 2.79 -13.33 4.88
N TYR A 242 1.69 -13.43 4.11
CA TYR A 242 1.83 -13.41 2.65
C TYR A 242 1.97 -11.99 2.09
N ILE A 243 1.36 -10.97 2.73
CA ILE A 243 1.50 -9.60 2.25
C ILE A 243 2.89 -9.02 2.53
N ASP A 244 3.54 -9.47 3.61
CA ASP A 244 4.94 -9.17 3.91
C ASP A 244 5.86 -9.64 2.78
N GLY A 245 5.68 -10.88 2.32
CA GLY A 245 6.38 -11.38 1.16
C GLY A 245 6.11 -10.57 -0.11
N VAL A 246 4.83 -10.21 -0.38
CA VAL A 246 4.44 -9.41 -1.56
C VAL A 246 5.09 -8.03 -1.54
N TYR A 247 4.98 -7.29 -0.44
CA TYR A 247 5.55 -5.94 -0.33
C TYR A 247 7.08 -5.97 -0.36
N THR A 248 7.70 -6.99 0.24
CA THR A 248 9.15 -7.17 0.19
C THR A 248 9.64 -7.41 -1.23
N ILE A 249 8.98 -8.28 -2.00
CA ILE A 249 9.33 -8.51 -3.41
C ILE A 249 9.22 -7.21 -4.21
N ILE A 250 8.15 -6.42 -4.01
CA ILE A 250 7.96 -5.16 -4.72
C ILE A 250 9.04 -4.14 -4.32
N SER A 251 9.30 -3.97 -3.02
CA SER A 251 10.22 -2.95 -2.51
C SER A 251 11.70 -3.26 -2.75
N LEU A 252 12.09 -4.54 -2.72
CA LEU A 252 13.48 -4.96 -2.92
C LEU A 252 13.80 -5.41 -4.35
N SER A 253 12.84 -5.40 -5.26
CA SER A 253 13.06 -5.84 -6.66
C SER A 253 14.21 -5.08 -7.35
N THR A 254 14.28 -3.77 -7.18
CA THR A 254 15.35 -2.94 -7.76
C THR A 254 16.69 -3.16 -7.07
N THR A 255 16.73 -3.31 -5.76
CA THR A 255 17.95 -3.63 -5.01
C THR A 255 18.52 -4.98 -5.45
N TYR A 256 17.66 -5.99 -5.51
CA TYR A 256 18.05 -7.33 -5.95
C TYR A 256 18.46 -7.36 -7.42
N GLY A 257 17.75 -6.66 -8.30
CA GLY A 257 18.13 -6.51 -9.70
C GLY A 257 19.51 -5.85 -9.86
N GLY A 258 19.82 -4.85 -9.03
CA GLY A 258 21.14 -4.22 -8.99
C GLY A 258 22.27 -5.15 -8.55
N GLU A 259 22.02 -6.00 -7.52
CA GLU A 259 23.00 -7.04 -7.07
C GLU A 259 23.31 -8.06 -8.18
N VAL A 260 22.32 -8.37 -9.03
CA VAL A 260 22.47 -9.29 -10.17
C VAL A 260 23.05 -8.59 -11.42
N GLY A 261 23.29 -7.27 -11.35
CA GLY A 261 23.91 -6.49 -12.42
C GLY A 261 22.95 -6.03 -13.52
N ILE A 262 21.65 -5.88 -13.22
CA ILE A 262 20.66 -5.37 -14.16
C ILE A 262 20.74 -3.86 -14.24
N ASP A 263 20.70 -3.30 -15.45
CA ASP A 263 20.74 -1.87 -15.70
C ASP A 263 19.57 -1.14 -15.04
N SER A 264 19.85 0.04 -14.46
CA SER A 264 18.86 0.86 -13.75
C SER A 264 17.68 1.27 -14.63
N THR A 265 17.93 1.55 -15.92
CA THR A 265 16.86 1.90 -16.88
C THR A 265 15.95 0.70 -17.12
N ALA A 266 16.52 -0.50 -17.26
CA ALA A 266 15.76 -1.74 -17.41
C ALA A 266 14.90 -2.02 -16.18
N MET A 267 15.42 -1.75 -14.96
CA MET A 267 14.65 -1.91 -13.71
C MET A 267 13.44 -0.94 -13.64
N ILE A 268 13.64 0.34 -14.00
CA ILE A 268 12.54 1.33 -14.04
C ILE A 268 11.46 0.91 -15.05
N LEU A 269 11.88 0.48 -16.25
CA LEU A 269 10.95 0.01 -17.27
C LEU A 269 10.21 -1.25 -16.83
N ALA A 270 10.87 -2.18 -16.15
CA ALA A 270 10.24 -3.38 -15.60
C ALA A 270 9.18 -3.05 -14.55
N LEU A 271 9.42 -2.05 -13.67
CA LEU A 271 8.40 -1.55 -12.74
C LEU A 271 7.17 -0.99 -13.48
N LEU A 272 7.36 -0.24 -14.55
CA LEU A 272 6.25 0.27 -15.37
C LEU A 272 5.48 -0.87 -16.04
N VAL A 273 6.18 -1.87 -16.59
CA VAL A 273 5.55 -3.07 -17.16
C VAL A 273 4.74 -3.82 -16.11
N THR A 274 5.27 -3.96 -14.90
CA THR A 274 4.53 -4.56 -13.78
C THR A 274 3.19 -3.86 -13.54
N GLN A 275 3.14 -2.52 -13.55
CA GLN A 275 1.91 -1.74 -13.37
C GLN A 275 0.93 -1.95 -14.54
N ILE A 276 1.44 -1.95 -15.78
CA ILE A 276 0.62 -2.17 -16.99
C ILE A 276 -0.01 -3.57 -16.98
N VAL A 277 0.77 -4.59 -16.62
CA VAL A 277 0.28 -5.99 -16.51
C VAL A 277 -0.70 -6.15 -15.35
N ALA A 278 -0.44 -5.49 -14.21
CA ALA A 278 -1.30 -5.56 -13.04
C ALA A 278 -2.71 -5.01 -13.31
N PHE A 279 -2.86 -4.03 -14.18
CA PHE A 279 -4.15 -3.43 -14.52
C PHE A 279 -5.19 -4.46 -15.01
N PRO A 280 -5.00 -5.16 -16.15
CA PRO A 280 -5.97 -6.14 -16.62
C PRO A 280 -6.08 -7.36 -15.71
N CYS A 281 -4.97 -7.78 -15.08
CA CYS A 281 -4.95 -8.94 -14.21
C CYS A 281 -5.72 -8.73 -12.91
N ALA A 282 -5.68 -7.51 -12.33
CA ALA A 282 -6.51 -7.18 -11.17
C ALA A 282 -8.00 -7.23 -11.51
N ILE A 283 -8.43 -6.64 -12.65
CA ILE A 283 -9.83 -6.71 -13.11
C ILE A 283 -10.27 -8.16 -13.32
N LEU A 284 -9.41 -8.97 -13.95
CA LEU A 284 -9.68 -10.38 -14.16
C LEU A 284 -9.84 -11.14 -12.84
N SER A 285 -8.99 -10.84 -11.86
CA SER A 285 -9.04 -11.44 -10.52
C SER A 285 -10.37 -11.17 -9.83
N GLY A 286 -10.90 -9.94 -9.90
CA GLY A 286 -12.22 -9.60 -9.36
C GLY A 286 -13.36 -10.41 -10.02
N LYS A 287 -13.30 -10.60 -11.34
CA LYS A 287 -14.29 -11.43 -12.07
C LYS A 287 -14.18 -12.91 -11.69
N LEU A 288 -12.96 -13.43 -11.59
CA LEU A 288 -12.72 -14.81 -11.21
C LEU A 288 -13.14 -15.08 -9.76
N ALA A 289 -12.96 -14.09 -8.85
CA ALA A 289 -13.39 -14.21 -7.47
C ALA A 289 -14.90 -14.37 -7.31
N GLN A 290 -15.70 -13.72 -8.16
CA GLN A 290 -17.15 -13.91 -8.19
C GLN A 290 -17.54 -15.35 -8.57
N LYS A 291 -16.72 -16.02 -9.38
CA LYS A 291 -17.01 -17.40 -9.86
C LYS A 291 -16.44 -18.47 -8.92
N PHE A 292 -15.22 -18.28 -8.44
CA PHE A 292 -14.48 -19.32 -7.70
C PHE A 292 -14.37 -19.04 -6.20
N GLY A 293 -14.69 -17.82 -5.76
CA GLY A 293 -14.53 -17.34 -4.39
C GLY A 293 -13.18 -16.69 -4.13
N SER A 294 -13.16 -15.62 -3.32
CA SER A 294 -11.97 -14.81 -3.01
C SER A 294 -10.84 -15.63 -2.37
N LEU A 295 -11.14 -16.49 -1.38
CA LEU A 295 -10.12 -17.28 -0.66
C LEU A 295 -9.38 -18.26 -1.58
N LYS A 296 -10.07 -18.91 -2.52
CA LYS A 296 -9.42 -19.84 -3.45
C LYS A 296 -8.43 -19.13 -4.35
N LEU A 297 -8.79 -17.91 -4.82
CA LEU A 297 -7.88 -17.12 -5.65
C LEU A 297 -6.72 -16.54 -4.86
N ILE A 298 -6.93 -16.05 -3.63
CA ILE A 298 -5.84 -15.62 -2.76
C ILE A 298 -4.84 -16.76 -2.56
N ARG A 299 -5.32 -17.99 -2.28
CA ARG A 299 -4.43 -19.17 -2.17
C ARG A 299 -3.69 -19.47 -3.46
N PHE A 300 -4.34 -19.35 -4.60
CA PHE A 300 -3.69 -19.51 -5.90
C PHE A 300 -2.57 -18.50 -6.09
N PHE A 301 -2.80 -17.21 -5.79
CA PHE A 301 -1.78 -16.19 -5.89
C PHE A 301 -0.62 -16.41 -4.91
N ILE A 302 -0.88 -16.90 -3.69
CA ILE A 302 0.19 -17.27 -2.74
C ILE A 302 1.08 -18.36 -3.35
N LEU A 303 0.51 -19.38 -3.99
CA LEU A 303 1.29 -20.43 -4.67
C LEU A 303 2.09 -19.86 -5.85
N CYS A 304 1.53 -18.92 -6.61
CA CYS A 304 2.28 -18.22 -7.65
C CYS A 304 3.47 -17.44 -7.06
N TYR A 305 3.30 -16.76 -5.92
CA TYR A 305 4.41 -16.05 -5.25
C TYR A 305 5.48 -17.00 -4.71
N ILE A 306 5.12 -18.18 -4.22
CA ILE A 306 6.10 -19.22 -3.88
C ILE A 306 6.92 -19.62 -5.12
N ALA A 307 6.26 -19.84 -6.27
CA ALA A 307 6.95 -20.15 -7.52
C ALA A 307 7.83 -18.98 -7.98
N ILE A 308 7.39 -17.73 -7.84
CA ILE A 308 8.17 -16.51 -8.12
C ILE A 308 9.45 -16.50 -7.26
N CYS A 309 9.36 -16.78 -5.94
CA CYS A 309 10.51 -16.81 -5.06
C CYS A 309 11.50 -17.92 -5.46
N LEU A 310 11.00 -19.12 -5.79
CA LEU A 310 11.85 -20.23 -6.21
C LEU A 310 12.56 -19.95 -7.54
N PHE A 311 11.88 -19.28 -8.48
CA PHE A 311 12.49 -18.85 -9.73
C PHE A 311 13.50 -17.70 -9.51
N ALA A 312 13.16 -16.72 -8.67
CA ALA A 312 14.03 -15.60 -8.36
C ALA A 312 15.33 -16.02 -7.65
N TYR A 313 15.35 -17.16 -6.95
CA TYR A 313 16.55 -17.72 -6.36
C TYR A 313 17.65 -18.02 -7.40
N GLN A 314 17.28 -18.33 -8.63
CA GLN A 314 18.20 -18.69 -9.73
C GLN A 314 18.43 -17.53 -10.71
N LEU A 315 18.00 -16.30 -10.36
CA LEU A 315 18.09 -15.14 -11.23
C LEU A 315 19.54 -14.77 -11.53
N ASP A 316 19.94 -14.87 -12.81
CA ASP A 316 21.27 -14.48 -13.30
C ASP A 316 21.23 -13.69 -14.61
N LYS A 317 20.06 -13.55 -15.26
CA LYS A 317 19.90 -12.92 -16.57
C LYS A 317 18.84 -11.85 -16.60
N ALA A 318 19.06 -10.80 -17.39
CA ALA A 318 18.12 -9.69 -17.50
C ALA A 318 16.72 -10.11 -17.98
N TRP A 319 16.59 -11.08 -18.90
CA TRP A 319 15.30 -11.56 -19.37
C TRP A 319 14.47 -12.26 -18.27
N GLU A 320 15.13 -12.91 -17.33
CA GLU A 320 14.50 -13.57 -16.18
C GLU A 320 13.87 -12.52 -15.25
N PHE A 321 14.56 -11.39 -15.07
CA PHE A 321 14.02 -10.27 -14.30
C PHE A 321 12.74 -9.71 -14.94
N TRP A 322 12.69 -9.59 -16.28
CA TRP A 322 11.48 -9.17 -16.99
C TRP A 322 10.34 -10.18 -16.83
N LEU A 323 10.66 -11.47 -16.88
CA LEU A 323 9.66 -12.53 -16.63
C LEU A 323 9.10 -12.45 -15.21
N LEU A 324 9.97 -12.23 -14.19
CA LEU A 324 9.55 -12.01 -12.81
C LEU A 324 8.66 -10.77 -12.66
N ALA A 325 9.04 -9.65 -13.28
CA ALA A 325 8.24 -8.42 -13.26
C ALA A 325 6.83 -8.64 -13.81
N ILE A 326 6.70 -9.38 -14.93
CA ILE A 326 5.41 -9.75 -15.50
C ILE A 326 4.64 -10.69 -14.53
N ALA A 327 5.28 -11.72 -13.98
CA ALA A 327 4.64 -12.67 -13.06
C ALA A 327 4.15 -11.98 -11.78
N VAL A 328 4.94 -11.07 -11.19
CA VAL A 328 4.53 -10.23 -10.06
C VAL A 328 3.34 -9.34 -10.46
N GLY A 329 3.40 -8.68 -11.61
CA GLY A 329 2.29 -7.86 -12.12
C GLY A 329 1.00 -8.65 -12.28
N MET A 330 1.06 -9.91 -12.72
CA MET A 330 -0.13 -10.78 -12.84
C MET A 330 -0.78 -11.11 -11.50
N CYS A 331 -0.02 -11.13 -10.41
CA CYS A 331 -0.47 -11.61 -9.10
C CYS A 331 -0.79 -10.48 -8.12
N GLN A 332 0.00 -9.38 -8.13
CA GLN A 332 -0.03 -8.37 -7.06
C GLN A 332 -1.40 -7.70 -6.89
N GLY A 333 -2.03 -7.31 -8.00
CA GLY A 333 -3.34 -6.66 -7.97
C GLY A 333 -4.45 -7.57 -7.45
N GLY A 334 -4.40 -8.85 -7.82
CA GLY A 334 -5.36 -9.85 -7.37
C GLY A 334 -5.24 -10.14 -5.88
N ILE A 335 -4.04 -10.43 -5.39
CA ILE A 335 -3.85 -10.80 -3.97
C ILE A 335 -4.19 -9.64 -3.03
N GLN A 336 -3.79 -8.40 -3.36
CA GLN A 336 -4.05 -7.22 -2.54
C GLN A 336 -5.55 -6.87 -2.54
N SER A 337 -6.16 -6.77 -3.72
CA SER A 337 -7.56 -6.36 -3.86
C SER A 337 -8.54 -7.36 -3.24
N LEU A 338 -8.30 -8.66 -3.43
CA LEU A 338 -9.16 -9.70 -2.88
C LEU A 338 -9.00 -9.85 -1.37
N SER A 339 -7.78 -9.60 -0.83
CA SER A 339 -7.55 -9.58 0.62
C SER A 339 -8.33 -8.46 1.29
N ARG A 340 -8.29 -7.24 0.74
CA ARG A 340 -9.08 -6.09 1.21
C ARG A 340 -10.58 -6.39 1.14
N ALA A 341 -11.07 -6.88 0.02
CA ALA A 341 -12.48 -7.21 -0.17
C ALA A 341 -12.94 -8.32 0.78
N TYR A 342 -12.16 -9.39 0.90
CA TYR A 342 -12.52 -10.50 1.77
C TYR A 342 -12.55 -10.08 3.24
N TYR A 343 -11.59 -9.27 3.69
CA TYR A 343 -11.60 -8.71 5.04
C TYR A 343 -12.84 -7.85 5.28
N GLY A 344 -13.19 -6.96 4.34
CA GLY A 344 -14.39 -6.14 4.42
C GLY A 344 -15.70 -6.93 4.54
N LYS A 345 -15.75 -8.17 4.00
CA LYS A 345 -16.90 -9.08 4.14
C LYS A 345 -16.95 -9.79 5.49
N LEU A 346 -15.81 -9.93 6.18
CA LEU A 346 -15.72 -10.65 7.46
C LEU A 346 -16.08 -9.78 8.67
N ILE A 347 -15.92 -8.46 8.55
CA ILE A 347 -16.01 -7.54 9.68
C ILE A 347 -17.41 -6.91 9.83
N PRO A 348 -17.79 -6.48 11.05
CA PRO A 348 -18.99 -5.68 11.26
C PRO A 348 -18.89 -4.34 10.51
N LYS A 349 -19.92 -4.00 9.73
CA LYS A 349 -19.90 -2.81 8.85
C LYS A 349 -19.90 -1.50 9.64
N GLU A 350 -20.55 -1.48 10.80
CA GLU A 350 -20.62 -0.33 11.69
C GLU A 350 -19.30 0.00 12.38
N GLU A 351 -18.40 -1.00 12.52
CA GLU A 351 -17.08 -0.89 13.13
C GLU A 351 -15.95 -1.00 12.06
N ALA A 352 -16.28 -0.80 10.79
CA ALA A 352 -15.37 -1.08 9.67
C ALA A 352 -14.06 -0.29 9.74
N SER A 353 -14.10 0.99 10.14
CA SER A 353 -12.87 1.81 10.18
C SER A 353 -11.92 1.37 11.30
N GLU A 354 -12.46 0.94 12.45
CA GLU A 354 -11.66 0.37 13.54
C GLU A 354 -10.98 -0.93 13.11
N TYR A 355 -11.74 -1.85 12.49
CA TYR A 355 -11.21 -3.11 11.99
C TYR A 355 -10.18 -2.91 10.87
N PHE A 356 -10.41 -2.01 9.92
CA PHE A 356 -9.42 -1.66 8.91
C PHE A 356 -8.20 -0.94 9.51
N GLY A 357 -8.34 -0.21 10.61
CA GLY A 357 -7.23 0.31 11.39
C GLY A 357 -6.32 -0.81 11.93
N PHE A 358 -6.89 -1.90 12.46
CA PHE A 358 -6.12 -3.09 12.82
C PHE A 358 -5.51 -3.79 11.61
N PHE A 359 -6.22 -3.89 10.50
CA PHE A 359 -5.72 -4.49 9.26
C PHE A 359 -4.51 -3.73 8.69
N ASP A 360 -4.55 -2.38 8.73
CA ASP A 360 -3.45 -1.52 8.30
C ASP A 360 -2.17 -1.74 9.12
N ILE A 361 -2.29 -2.01 10.43
CA ILE A 361 -1.13 -2.36 11.27
C ILE A 361 -0.37 -3.53 10.66
N PHE A 362 -1.07 -4.62 10.37
CA PHE A 362 -0.44 -5.82 9.82
C PHE A 362 0.18 -5.56 8.44
N GLY A 363 -0.48 -4.78 7.58
CA GLY A 363 0.09 -4.34 6.31
C GLY A 363 1.34 -3.48 6.46
N LYS A 364 1.38 -2.57 7.45
CA LYS A 364 2.54 -1.70 7.70
C LYS A 364 3.71 -2.43 8.35
N PHE A 365 3.44 -3.35 9.26
CA PHE A 365 4.50 -4.21 9.79
C PHE A 365 5.08 -5.15 8.73
N ALA A 366 4.26 -5.56 7.76
CA ALA A 366 4.70 -6.32 6.61
C ALA A 366 5.73 -5.57 5.74
N ASP A 367 5.60 -4.24 5.60
CA ASP A 367 6.61 -3.40 4.93
C ASP A 367 7.98 -3.38 5.66
N PHE A 368 8.04 -3.88 6.90
CA PHE A 368 9.23 -3.82 7.74
C PHE A 368 9.88 -5.18 7.96
N PHE A 369 9.11 -6.22 8.28
CA PHE A 369 9.68 -7.53 8.66
C PHE A 369 10.32 -8.29 7.51
N GLY A 370 9.71 -8.28 6.33
CA GLY A 370 10.26 -8.97 5.17
C GLY A 370 11.60 -8.42 4.70
N PRO A 371 11.75 -7.11 4.48
CA PRO A 371 13.06 -6.51 4.21
C PRO A 371 14.09 -6.79 5.31
N LEU A 372 13.68 -6.83 6.59
CA LEU A 372 14.57 -7.18 7.70
C LEU A 372 15.06 -8.63 7.61
N ILE A 373 14.17 -9.57 7.25
CA ILE A 373 14.53 -10.97 7.03
C ILE A 373 15.56 -11.09 5.88
N VAL A 374 15.32 -10.39 4.77
CA VAL A 374 16.24 -10.39 3.62
C VAL A 374 17.59 -9.78 4.01
N ALA A 375 17.60 -8.65 4.72
CA ALA A 375 18.81 -8.00 5.21
C ALA A 375 19.60 -8.91 6.18
N PHE A 376 18.90 -9.59 7.09
CA PHE A 376 19.52 -10.55 8.01
C PHE A 376 20.16 -11.73 7.26
N CYS A 377 19.48 -12.29 6.26
CA CYS A 377 20.03 -13.34 5.42
C CYS A 377 21.25 -12.84 4.64
N ALA A 378 21.21 -11.64 4.08
CA ALA A 378 22.34 -11.04 3.38
C ALA A 378 23.54 -10.86 4.32
N PHE A 379 23.30 -10.43 5.58
CA PHE A 379 24.37 -10.26 6.58
C PHE A 379 25.01 -11.61 6.98
N VAL A 380 24.19 -12.66 7.18
CA VAL A 380 24.68 -13.96 7.66
C VAL A 380 25.32 -14.79 6.53
N PHE A 381 24.72 -14.77 5.34
CA PHE A 381 25.11 -15.63 4.21
C PHE A 381 25.89 -14.91 3.11
N GLY A 382 26.05 -13.58 3.23
CA GLY A 382 26.77 -12.77 2.22
C GLY A 382 25.98 -12.50 0.93
N THR A 383 24.70 -12.90 0.86
CA THR A 383 23.83 -12.69 -0.31
C THR A 383 22.37 -12.55 0.10
N SER A 384 21.62 -11.68 -0.58
CA SER A 384 20.16 -11.50 -0.38
C SER A 384 19.34 -12.68 -0.93
N THR A 385 19.93 -13.54 -1.75
CA THR A 385 19.27 -14.67 -2.41
C THR A 385 18.61 -15.64 -1.41
N TYR A 386 19.25 -15.93 -0.29
CA TYR A 386 18.64 -16.75 0.78
C TYR A 386 17.48 -16.06 1.47
N GLY A 387 17.46 -14.72 1.48
CA GLY A 387 16.32 -13.94 1.96
C GLY A 387 15.07 -14.15 1.12
N ILE A 388 15.24 -14.29 -0.20
CA ILE A 388 14.12 -14.58 -1.11
C ILE A 388 13.53 -15.98 -0.82
N LEU A 389 14.37 -16.99 -0.50
CA LEU A 389 13.88 -18.30 -0.07
C LEU A 389 13.13 -18.23 1.27
N ALA A 390 13.58 -17.38 2.19
CA ALA A 390 12.89 -17.17 3.46
C ALA A 390 11.49 -16.56 3.24
N LEU A 391 11.31 -15.70 2.24
CA LEU A 391 9.98 -15.21 1.86
C LEU A 391 9.07 -16.33 1.36
N ALA A 392 9.58 -17.33 0.63
CA ALA A 392 8.80 -18.50 0.23
C ALA A 392 8.23 -19.26 1.43
N ILE A 393 8.99 -19.33 2.54
CA ILE A 393 8.50 -19.92 3.80
C ILE A 393 7.37 -19.07 4.40
N LEU A 394 7.47 -17.73 4.38
CA LEU A 394 6.39 -16.85 4.82
C LEU A 394 5.11 -17.05 4.01
N PHE A 395 5.22 -17.14 2.69
CA PHE A 395 4.09 -17.47 1.82
C PHE A 395 3.47 -18.82 2.16
N LEU A 396 4.29 -19.85 2.43
CA LEU A 396 3.80 -21.17 2.82
C LEU A 396 3.05 -21.13 4.16
N ILE A 397 3.58 -20.42 5.15
CA ILE A 397 2.90 -20.21 6.44
C ILE A 397 1.58 -19.49 6.21
N GLY A 398 1.57 -18.42 5.42
CA GLY A 398 0.37 -17.68 5.04
C GLY A 398 -0.67 -18.56 4.36
N TYR A 399 -0.26 -19.44 3.44
CA TYR A 399 -1.13 -20.41 2.78
C TYR A 399 -1.80 -21.38 3.77
N LEU A 400 -1.01 -21.96 4.67
CA LEU A 400 -1.51 -22.92 5.67
C LEU A 400 -2.48 -22.26 6.66
N LEU A 401 -2.18 -21.04 7.12
CA LEU A 401 -3.05 -20.28 8.01
C LEU A 401 -4.36 -19.87 7.31
N LEU A 402 -4.29 -19.48 6.04
CA LEU A 402 -5.47 -19.15 5.25
C LEU A 402 -6.37 -20.36 5.04
N LYS A 403 -5.79 -21.55 4.80
CA LYS A 403 -6.54 -22.81 4.74
C LYS A 403 -7.23 -23.13 6.08
N LYS A 404 -6.54 -22.85 7.20
CA LYS A 404 -7.12 -23.04 8.53
C LYS A 404 -8.25 -22.05 8.80
N SER A 405 -8.14 -20.78 8.36
CA SER A 405 -9.23 -19.79 8.43
C SER A 405 -10.49 -20.25 7.71
N GLU A 406 -10.36 -20.92 6.56
CA GLU A 406 -11.49 -21.44 5.79
C GLU A 406 -12.20 -22.61 6.49
N GLN A 407 -11.46 -23.45 7.24
CA GLN A 407 -11.97 -24.60 7.97
C GLN A 407 -12.62 -24.23 9.33
N THR A 408 -12.43 -23.00 9.77
CA THR A 408 -12.98 -22.52 11.03
C THR A 408 -14.32 -21.83 10.74
N ASN A 409 -15.40 -22.40 11.29
CA ASN A 409 -16.75 -21.84 11.22
C ASN A 409 -16.92 -20.65 12.14
#